data_9f9cc463fbde97cb7a1184688ddf739d
#
_entry.id   9f9cc463fbde97cb7a1184688ddf739d
#
_cell.length_a   1.000
_cell.length_b   1.000
_cell.length_c   1.000
_cell.angle_alpha   90.00
_cell.angle_beta   90.00
_cell.angle_gamma   90.00
#
_symmetry.space_group_name_H-M   'P 1'
#
loop_
_entity.id
_entity.type
_entity.pdbx_description
1 polymer ?
#
loop_
_entity_poly.entity_id
_entity_poly.type
_entity_poly.pdbx_seq_one_letter_code
_entity_poly.pdbx_strand_id
1 'polypeptide(L)'
;QIMKDYMASGSFARGREEKNASASMVFVGNINQSVESLIKTSHLFEPFPEAMSSDSAFFDRMHYYLPGWEVPKMRPEFFTNEYGFITDYLAEFLREMRKRNFSDSIDKYFKLGNNLNQRDTIAVRKTVSGMIKLLYPNGEFTKEELEEVLRYALVGRRRVKEQLKKIGGMEFYDVQFSYIDNETLAEEFISVPEQGGGKIIPEGLNKPGHVYTVARGKSSM
;
A
#
# COMPACT_ATOMS: atom_id res chain seq x y z
N GLN A 1 -4.99 21.20 -7.24
CA GLN A 1 -5.28 21.50 -5.82
C GLN A 1 -6.42 20.62 -5.29
N ILE A 2 -7.61 20.57 -5.94
CA ILE A 2 -8.81 19.82 -5.50
C ILE A 2 -8.49 18.38 -5.09
N MET A 3 -7.71 17.65 -5.91
CA MET A 3 -7.30 16.27 -5.59
C MET A 3 -6.46 16.18 -4.31
N LYS A 4 -5.54 17.13 -4.10
CA LYS A 4 -4.71 17.15 -2.88
C LYS A 4 -5.54 17.41 -1.63
N ASP A 5 -6.51 18.29 -1.70
CA ASP A 5 -7.41 18.60 -0.60
C ASP A 5 -8.28 17.38 -0.27
N TYR A 6 -8.86 16.76 -1.30
CA TYR A 6 -9.64 15.55 -1.14
C TYR A 6 -8.84 14.38 -0.55
N MET A 7 -7.61 14.14 -1.02
CA MET A 7 -6.73 13.08 -0.48
C MET A 7 -6.36 13.33 0.98
N ALA A 8 -6.31 14.59 1.41
CA ALA A 8 -5.97 14.96 2.78
C ALA A 8 -7.14 14.85 3.75
N SER A 9 -8.31 15.38 3.39
CA SER A 9 -9.44 15.58 4.29
C SER A 9 -10.73 14.82 3.91
N GLY A 10 -10.80 14.25 2.69
CA GLY A 10 -12.06 13.70 2.17
C GLY A 10 -13.04 14.79 1.72
N SER A 11 -12.62 16.06 1.73
CA SER A 11 -13.43 17.19 1.28
C SER A 11 -12.69 18.02 0.23
N PHE A 12 -13.43 18.76 -0.54
CA PHE A 12 -12.90 19.73 -1.51
C PHE A 12 -13.89 20.85 -1.76
N ALA A 13 -13.37 22.04 -2.02
CA ALA A 13 -14.20 23.20 -2.34
C ALA A 13 -14.51 23.23 -3.84
N ARG A 14 -15.79 23.46 -4.19
CA ARG A 14 -16.24 23.79 -5.53
C ARG A 14 -16.98 25.13 -5.48
N GLY A 15 -16.26 26.19 -5.86
CA GLY A 15 -16.72 27.55 -5.66
C GLY A 15 -16.77 27.91 -4.19
N ARG A 16 -17.94 28.27 -3.66
CA ARG A 16 -18.15 28.63 -2.27
C ARG A 16 -18.62 27.46 -1.38
N GLU A 17 -18.89 26.31 -1.99
CA GLU A 17 -19.42 25.14 -1.27
C GLU A 17 -18.33 24.12 -1.02
N GLU A 18 -18.23 23.61 0.20
CA GLU A 18 -17.44 22.45 0.54
C GLU A 18 -18.26 21.19 0.29
N LYS A 19 -17.66 20.23 -0.40
CA LYS A 19 -18.26 18.92 -0.71
C LYS A 19 -17.44 17.84 -0.03
N ASN A 20 -18.12 16.94 0.66
CA ASN A 20 -17.52 15.75 1.23
C ASN A 20 -17.76 14.55 0.32
N ALA A 21 -16.77 13.69 0.20
CA ALA A 21 -16.90 12.43 -0.49
C ALA A 21 -16.11 11.33 0.24
N SER A 22 -16.41 10.09 -0.10
CA SER A 22 -15.80 8.92 0.55
C SER A 22 -15.27 7.89 -0.46
N ALA A 23 -15.03 8.29 -1.71
CA ALA A 23 -14.45 7.42 -2.72
C ALA A 23 -12.95 7.22 -2.51
N SER A 24 -12.46 6.02 -2.76
CA SER A 24 -11.03 5.75 -2.84
C SER A 24 -10.50 6.13 -4.22
N MET A 25 -9.24 6.61 -4.27
CA MET A 25 -8.57 6.96 -5.52
C MET A 25 -7.50 5.92 -5.82
N VAL A 26 -7.58 5.31 -6.99
CA VAL A 26 -6.60 4.36 -7.49
C VAL A 26 -6.08 4.85 -8.83
N PHE A 27 -4.78 4.91 -8.98
CA PHE A 27 -4.10 5.28 -10.21
C PHE A 27 -3.44 4.05 -10.81
N VAL A 28 -3.72 3.78 -12.07
CA VAL A 28 -3.13 2.66 -12.82
C VAL A 28 -2.41 3.22 -14.02
N GLY A 29 -1.16 2.82 -14.22
CA GLY A 29 -0.35 3.29 -15.32
C GLY A 29 0.64 2.22 -15.80
N ASN A 30 1.12 2.38 -17.02
CA ASN A 30 2.15 1.53 -17.60
C ASN A 30 3.51 2.24 -17.56
N ILE A 31 4.57 1.47 -17.32
CA ILE A 31 5.95 1.91 -17.47
C ILE A 31 6.40 1.53 -18.87
N ASN A 32 6.89 2.52 -19.63
CA ASN A 32 7.33 2.34 -21.02
C ASN A 32 8.79 1.92 -21.17
N GLN A 33 9.51 1.78 -20.06
CA GLN A 33 10.92 1.40 -19.99
C GLN A 33 11.08 0.22 -19.03
N SER A 34 12.28 -0.37 -18.97
CA SER A 34 12.57 -1.31 -17.88
C SER A 34 12.56 -0.59 -16.52
N VAL A 35 12.10 -1.26 -15.50
CA VAL A 35 12.02 -0.71 -14.12
C VAL A 35 13.40 -0.24 -13.65
N GLU A 36 14.43 -1.04 -13.91
CA GLU A 36 15.82 -0.75 -13.55
C GLU A 36 16.33 0.51 -14.25
N SER A 37 16.00 0.69 -15.52
CA SER A 37 16.36 1.88 -16.28
C SER A 37 15.67 3.10 -15.68
N LEU A 38 14.36 3.01 -15.49
CA LEU A 38 13.55 4.11 -14.98
C LEU A 38 14.01 4.57 -13.58
N ILE A 39 14.31 3.63 -12.70
CA ILE A 39 14.79 3.96 -11.35
C ILE A 39 16.17 4.62 -11.39
N LYS A 40 17.05 4.26 -12.35
CA LYS A 40 18.36 4.88 -12.49
C LYS A 40 18.31 6.28 -13.09
N THR A 41 17.42 6.52 -14.03
CA THR A 41 17.39 7.76 -14.83
C THR A 41 16.31 8.75 -14.39
N SER A 42 15.25 8.26 -13.73
CA SER A 42 14.08 9.04 -13.34
C SER A 42 13.42 8.45 -12.08
N HIS A 43 12.10 8.37 -12.05
CA HIS A 43 11.30 7.86 -10.94
C HIS A 43 10.06 7.12 -11.43
N LEU A 44 9.50 6.25 -10.59
CA LEU A 44 8.34 5.41 -10.94
C LEU A 44 7.03 6.18 -11.14
N PHE A 45 6.98 7.46 -10.80
CA PHE A 45 5.84 8.35 -11.05
C PHE A 45 5.94 9.12 -12.37
N GLU A 46 7.00 8.90 -13.16
CA GLU A 46 7.17 9.54 -14.48
C GLU A 46 5.97 9.35 -15.42
N PRO A 47 5.26 8.19 -15.43
CA PRO A 47 4.08 8.00 -16.29
C PRO A 47 2.88 8.90 -15.97
N PHE A 48 2.90 9.62 -14.86
CA PHE A 48 1.87 10.62 -14.57
C PHE A 48 1.96 11.82 -15.54
N PRO A 49 0.82 12.52 -15.78
CA PRO A 49 0.84 13.73 -16.59
C PRO A 49 1.89 14.73 -16.10
N GLU A 50 2.55 15.42 -17.02
CA GLU A 50 3.63 16.37 -16.73
C GLU A 50 3.26 17.41 -15.67
N ALA A 51 2.02 17.92 -15.70
CA ALA A 51 1.50 18.84 -14.67
C ALA A 51 1.47 18.28 -13.25
N MET A 52 1.63 16.97 -13.06
CA MET A 52 1.63 16.27 -11.78
C MET A 52 2.97 15.65 -11.45
N SER A 53 3.80 15.36 -12.44
CA SER A 53 5.04 14.57 -12.29
C SER A 53 6.08 15.21 -11.36
N SER A 54 6.02 16.53 -11.17
CA SER A 54 6.88 17.29 -10.24
C SER A 54 6.20 17.68 -8.92
N ASP A 55 4.94 17.31 -8.71
CA ASP A 55 4.19 17.68 -7.50
C ASP A 55 4.44 16.68 -6.37
N SER A 56 5.54 16.87 -5.63
CA SER A 56 5.88 16.02 -4.47
C SER A 56 4.76 15.99 -3.41
N ALA A 57 4.06 17.10 -3.22
CA ALA A 57 2.97 17.18 -2.26
C ALA A 57 1.75 16.33 -2.66
N PHE A 58 1.52 16.15 -3.96
CA PHE A 58 0.51 15.22 -4.46
C PHE A 58 0.91 13.77 -4.19
N PHE A 59 2.13 13.39 -4.57
CA PHE A 59 2.62 12.01 -4.38
C PHE A 59 2.79 11.65 -2.91
N ASP A 60 3.16 12.60 -2.04
CA ASP A 60 3.27 12.33 -0.59
C ASP A 60 1.91 12.02 0.08
N ARG A 61 0.80 12.24 -0.61
CA ARG A 61 -0.54 11.83 -0.18
C ARG A 61 -0.95 10.43 -0.66
N MET A 62 -0.15 9.78 -1.50
CA MET A 62 -0.41 8.39 -1.91
C MET A 62 -0.07 7.46 -0.75
N HIS A 63 -1.01 6.63 -0.35
CA HIS A 63 -0.82 5.75 0.79
C HIS A 63 0.02 4.53 0.47
N TYR A 64 -0.03 4.05 -0.77
CA TYR A 64 0.56 2.78 -1.16
C TYR A 64 1.01 2.82 -2.62
N TYR A 65 2.15 2.22 -2.92
CA TYR A 65 2.59 1.93 -4.28
C TYR A 65 2.68 0.42 -4.48
N LEU A 66 1.86 -0.11 -5.39
CA LEU A 66 1.88 -1.52 -5.79
C LEU A 66 2.69 -1.68 -7.08
N PRO A 67 3.84 -2.36 -7.05
CA PRO A 67 4.63 -2.61 -8.24
C PRO A 67 3.98 -3.70 -9.10
N GLY A 68 3.45 -3.32 -10.26
CA GLY A 68 2.74 -4.23 -11.15
C GLY A 68 3.61 -5.39 -11.67
N TRP A 69 4.93 -5.20 -11.71
CA TRP A 69 5.87 -6.27 -12.12
C TRP A 69 6.04 -7.38 -11.08
N GLU A 70 5.66 -7.15 -9.82
CA GLU A 70 5.62 -8.17 -8.77
C GLU A 70 4.31 -8.95 -8.77
N VAL A 71 3.28 -8.47 -9.49
CA VAL A 71 2.01 -9.17 -9.62
C VAL A 71 2.13 -10.23 -10.73
N PRO A 72 1.83 -11.50 -10.46
CA PRO A 72 1.86 -12.54 -11.48
C PRO A 72 0.95 -12.21 -12.67
N LYS A 73 1.45 -12.43 -13.88
CA LYS A 73 0.62 -12.29 -15.08
C LYS A 73 -0.56 -13.26 -15.02
N MET A 74 -1.75 -12.79 -15.39
CA MET A 74 -2.93 -13.64 -15.47
C MET A 74 -2.67 -14.83 -16.39
N ARG A 75 -3.06 -16.02 -15.92
CA ARG A 75 -2.95 -17.28 -16.64
C ARG A 75 -4.26 -18.05 -16.51
N PRO A 76 -4.61 -18.92 -17.49
CA PRO A 76 -5.83 -19.73 -17.42
C PRO A 76 -5.94 -20.55 -16.13
N GLU A 77 -4.79 -21.01 -15.58
CA GLU A 77 -4.73 -21.84 -14.37
C GLU A 77 -5.16 -21.09 -13.10
N PHE A 78 -5.24 -19.76 -13.15
CA PHE A 78 -5.71 -18.93 -12.03
C PHE A 78 -7.22 -18.82 -11.97
N PHE A 79 -7.93 -19.24 -13.02
CA PHE A 79 -9.38 -19.27 -13.02
C PHE A 79 -9.86 -20.57 -12.40
N THR A 80 -10.88 -20.48 -11.57
CA THR A 80 -11.56 -21.64 -11.02
C THR A 80 -12.76 -22.00 -11.88
N ASN A 81 -13.09 -23.29 -11.94
CA ASN A 81 -14.34 -23.80 -12.50
C ASN A 81 -15.43 -23.97 -11.40
N GLU A 82 -15.09 -23.64 -10.15
CA GLU A 82 -16.00 -23.71 -9.02
C GLU A 82 -16.86 -22.45 -8.93
N TYR A 83 -17.99 -22.56 -8.22
CA TYR A 83 -18.85 -21.41 -7.94
C TYR A 83 -18.14 -20.43 -7.03
N GLY A 84 -18.19 -19.14 -7.37
CA GLY A 84 -17.71 -18.05 -6.56
C GLY A 84 -18.84 -17.26 -5.88
N PHE A 85 -18.46 -16.27 -5.09
CA PHE A 85 -19.43 -15.32 -4.57
C PHE A 85 -20.06 -14.50 -5.69
N ILE A 86 -21.36 -14.23 -5.55
CA ILE A 86 -22.03 -13.25 -6.40
C ILE A 86 -21.39 -11.89 -6.15
N THR A 87 -20.97 -11.20 -7.21
CA THR A 87 -20.27 -9.92 -7.13
C THR A 87 -21.06 -8.85 -6.40
N ASP A 88 -22.37 -8.83 -6.53
CA ASP A 88 -23.25 -7.90 -5.84
C ASP A 88 -23.23 -8.12 -4.31
N TYR A 89 -23.22 -9.37 -3.87
CA TYR A 89 -23.07 -9.69 -2.45
C TYR A 89 -21.70 -9.22 -1.91
N LEU A 90 -20.64 -9.49 -2.67
CA LEU A 90 -19.29 -9.04 -2.28
C LEU A 90 -19.22 -7.52 -2.20
N ALA A 91 -19.83 -6.81 -3.14
CA ALA A 91 -19.88 -5.34 -3.14
C ALA A 91 -20.60 -4.78 -1.89
N GLU A 92 -21.77 -5.35 -1.52
CA GLU A 92 -22.49 -4.94 -0.32
C GLU A 92 -21.73 -5.30 0.96
N PHE A 93 -21.11 -6.47 1.01
CA PHE A 93 -20.25 -6.85 2.12
C PHE A 93 -19.10 -5.84 2.33
N LEU A 94 -18.36 -5.49 1.26
CA LEU A 94 -17.29 -4.52 1.33
C LEU A 94 -17.80 -3.12 1.69
N ARG A 95 -19.01 -2.77 1.25
CA ARG A 95 -19.67 -1.51 1.63
C ARG A 95 -19.94 -1.44 3.13
N GLU A 96 -20.44 -2.52 3.73
CA GLU A 96 -20.62 -2.60 5.18
C GLU A 96 -19.29 -2.57 5.94
N MET A 97 -18.26 -3.25 5.43
CA MET A 97 -16.92 -3.23 6.02
C MET A 97 -16.28 -1.83 6.03
N ARG A 98 -16.69 -0.92 5.17
CA ARG A 98 -16.23 0.48 5.20
C ARG A 98 -16.60 1.21 6.50
N LYS A 99 -17.67 0.81 7.16
CA LYS A 99 -18.12 1.38 8.44
C LYS A 99 -17.23 0.97 9.62
N ARG A 100 -16.45 -0.11 9.47
CA ARG A 100 -15.52 -0.58 10.50
C ARG A 100 -14.17 0.10 10.37
N ASN A 101 -13.47 0.24 11.48
CA ASN A 101 -12.12 0.78 11.52
C ASN A 101 -11.21 -0.12 12.37
N PHE A 102 -10.07 -0.51 11.79
CA PHE A 102 -9.03 -1.31 12.43
C PHE A 102 -7.68 -0.58 12.47
N SER A 103 -7.68 0.75 12.34
CA SER A 103 -6.44 1.56 12.29
C SER A 103 -5.57 1.40 13.54
N ASP A 104 -6.21 1.18 14.70
CA ASP A 104 -5.53 1.09 15.98
C ASP A 104 -5.14 -0.35 16.35
N SER A 105 -5.46 -1.32 15.49
CA SER A 105 -5.09 -2.72 15.69
C SER A 105 -3.58 -2.93 15.80
N ILE A 106 -2.78 -2.07 15.14
CA ILE A 106 -1.32 -2.10 15.22
C ILE A 106 -0.87 -2.01 16.67
N ASP A 107 -1.47 -1.13 17.45
CA ASP A 107 -1.03 -0.77 18.80
C ASP A 107 -1.18 -1.94 19.80
N LYS A 108 -1.95 -2.98 19.41
CA LYS A 108 -2.10 -4.20 20.21
C LYS A 108 -0.77 -4.96 20.41
N TYR A 109 0.06 -4.99 19.37
CA TYR A 109 1.30 -5.76 19.38
C TYR A 109 2.53 -4.96 18.96
N PHE A 110 2.36 -3.86 18.23
CA PHE A 110 3.45 -3.12 17.64
C PHE A 110 3.29 -1.62 17.80
N LYS A 111 4.42 -0.93 17.70
CA LYS A 111 4.50 0.54 17.63
C LYS A 111 5.23 0.93 16.35
N LEU A 112 4.75 1.94 15.65
CA LEU A 112 5.45 2.49 14.50
C LEU A 112 6.71 3.23 14.93
N GLY A 113 7.79 3.11 14.17
CA GLY A 113 9.06 3.77 14.44
C GLY A 113 8.95 5.30 14.41
N ASN A 114 9.85 5.96 15.10
CA ASN A 114 9.81 7.41 15.31
C ASN A 114 10.08 8.24 14.04
N ASN A 115 10.64 7.62 13.00
CA ASN A 115 10.99 8.31 11.76
C ASN A 115 9.83 8.40 10.75
N LEU A 116 8.67 7.83 11.07
CA LEU A 116 7.46 7.98 10.27
C LEU A 116 6.80 9.33 10.62
N ASN A 117 6.61 10.18 9.62
CA ASN A 117 5.86 11.41 9.82
C ASN A 117 4.34 11.12 9.92
N GLN A 118 3.55 12.16 10.22
CA GLN A 118 2.10 12.02 10.38
C GLN A 118 1.42 11.43 9.13
N ARG A 119 1.83 11.82 7.92
CA ARG A 119 1.24 11.29 6.67
C ARG A 119 1.58 9.82 6.48
N ASP A 120 2.80 9.42 6.82
CA ASP A 120 3.23 8.02 6.74
C ASP A 120 2.44 7.16 7.73
N THR A 121 2.28 7.64 8.95
CA THR A 121 1.48 6.99 10.00
C THR A 121 0.02 6.80 9.55
N ILE A 122 -0.61 7.84 9.01
CA ILE A 122 -1.98 7.77 8.50
C ILE A 122 -2.07 6.76 7.34
N ALA A 123 -1.13 6.80 6.41
CA ALA A 123 -1.11 5.90 5.25
C ALA A 123 -0.99 4.44 5.68
N VAL A 124 -0.05 4.13 6.57
CA VAL A 124 0.17 2.78 7.10
C VAL A 124 -1.06 2.29 7.86
N ARG A 125 -1.59 3.07 8.80
CA ARG A 125 -2.78 2.70 9.59
C ARG A 125 -4.01 2.46 8.72
N LYS A 126 -4.25 3.29 7.71
CA LYS A 126 -5.36 3.10 6.77
C LYS A 126 -5.18 1.83 5.92
N THR A 127 -3.95 1.56 5.46
CA THR A 127 -3.65 0.36 4.69
C THR A 127 -3.84 -0.90 5.54
N VAL A 128 -3.32 -0.93 6.77
CA VAL A 128 -3.53 -2.03 7.72
C VAL A 128 -5.02 -2.25 7.98
N SER A 129 -5.77 -1.19 8.25
CA SER A 129 -7.22 -1.29 8.44
C SER A 129 -7.93 -1.87 7.22
N GLY A 130 -7.52 -1.47 6.01
CA GLY A 130 -8.07 -2.01 4.77
C GLY A 130 -7.76 -3.50 4.59
N MET A 131 -6.51 -3.90 4.84
CA MET A 131 -6.09 -5.30 4.72
C MET A 131 -6.76 -6.21 5.75
N ILE A 132 -6.91 -5.75 7.01
CA ILE A 132 -7.65 -6.50 8.03
C ILE A 132 -9.11 -6.72 7.60
N LYS A 133 -9.77 -5.71 7.04
CA LYS A 133 -11.15 -5.86 6.54
C LYS A 133 -11.29 -6.92 5.45
N LEU A 134 -10.25 -7.10 4.63
CA LEU A 134 -10.25 -8.07 3.54
C LEU A 134 -9.88 -9.48 4.01
N LEU A 135 -8.88 -9.59 4.87
CA LEU A 135 -8.31 -10.87 5.28
C LEU A 135 -8.95 -11.42 6.56
N TYR A 136 -9.30 -10.55 7.49
CA TYR A 136 -9.80 -10.87 8.83
C TYR A 136 -11.05 -10.04 9.16
N PRO A 137 -12.15 -10.19 8.37
CA PRO A 137 -13.32 -9.32 8.49
C PRO A 137 -14.06 -9.44 9.82
N ASN A 138 -13.87 -10.55 10.55
CA ASN A 138 -14.36 -10.73 11.92
C ASN A 138 -13.56 -9.93 12.96
N GLY A 139 -12.36 -9.46 12.60
CA GLY A 139 -11.44 -8.75 13.50
C GLY A 139 -10.58 -9.66 14.36
N GLU A 140 -10.58 -10.96 14.09
CA GLU A 140 -9.75 -11.95 14.78
C GLU A 140 -8.51 -12.27 13.95
N PHE A 141 -7.33 -12.00 14.47
CA PHE A 141 -6.03 -12.26 13.86
C PHE A 141 -4.97 -12.46 14.96
N THR A 142 -3.94 -13.22 14.62
CA THR A 142 -2.78 -13.45 15.49
C THR A 142 -1.80 -12.27 15.38
N LYS A 143 -0.77 -12.29 16.23
CA LYS A 143 0.32 -11.32 16.19
C LYS A 143 1.08 -11.40 14.85
N GLU A 144 1.38 -12.61 14.40
CA GLU A 144 2.11 -12.90 13.17
C GLU A 144 1.33 -12.45 11.94
N GLU A 145 0.02 -12.68 11.91
CA GLU A 145 -0.86 -12.24 10.84
C GLU A 145 -0.95 -10.71 10.77
N LEU A 146 -1.01 -10.04 11.91
CA LEU A 146 -0.97 -8.58 11.96
C LEU A 146 0.40 -8.05 11.53
N GLU A 147 1.49 -8.71 11.94
CA GLU A 147 2.85 -8.33 11.54
C GLU A 147 3.02 -8.39 10.02
N GLU A 148 2.55 -9.46 9.38
CA GLU A 148 2.57 -9.58 7.92
C GLU A 148 1.83 -8.43 7.25
N VAL A 149 0.62 -8.12 7.71
CA VAL A 149 -0.17 -6.99 7.20
C VAL A 149 0.54 -5.65 7.42
N LEU A 150 1.13 -5.45 8.59
CA LEU A 150 1.88 -4.24 8.94
C LEU A 150 3.11 -4.07 8.04
N ARG A 151 3.90 -5.13 7.86
CA ARG A 151 5.07 -5.12 6.97
C ARG A 151 4.67 -4.77 5.54
N TYR A 152 3.58 -5.37 5.06
CA TYR A 152 3.05 -5.09 3.73
C TYR A 152 2.65 -3.60 3.56
N ALA A 153 1.97 -3.03 4.55
CA ALA A 153 1.59 -1.63 4.54
C ALA A 153 2.81 -0.69 4.58
N LEU A 154 3.80 -1.01 5.41
CA LEU A 154 5.05 -0.25 5.52
C LEU A 154 5.85 -0.30 4.22
N VAL A 155 5.98 -1.46 3.58
CA VAL A 155 6.67 -1.62 2.29
C VAL A 155 6.02 -0.76 1.21
N GLY A 156 4.70 -0.83 1.05
CA GLY A 156 4.01 -0.05 0.01
C GLY A 156 4.14 1.46 0.22
N ARG A 157 4.09 1.93 1.48
CA ARG A 157 4.30 3.34 1.80
C ARG A 157 5.77 3.74 1.65
N ARG A 158 6.72 2.87 2.03
CA ARG A 158 8.15 3.10 1.85
C ARG A 158 8.51 3.29 0.37
N ARG A 159 7.91 2.51 -0.54
CA ARG A 159 8.11 2.66 -1.98
C ARG A 159 7.69 4.05 -2.48
N VAL A 160 6.59 4.61 -1.97
CA VAL A 160 6.21 6.00 -2.28
C VAL A 160 7.32 6.96 -1.85
N LYS A 161 7.84 6.82 -0.64
CA LYS A 161 8.90 7.69 -0.11
C LYS A 161 10.20 7.60 -0.89
N GLU A 162 10.58 6.41 -1.37
CA GLU A 162 11.79 6.25 -2.19
C GLU A 162 11.68 7.03 -3.52
N GLN A 163 10.49 7.12 -4.10
CA GLN A 163 10.31 7.94 -5.29
C GLN A 163 10.32 9.44 -4.96
N LEU A 164 9.79 9.84 -3.81
CA LEU A 164 9.82 11.23 -3.37
C LEU A 164 11.25 11.76 -3.15
N LYS A 165 12.22 10.92 -2.78
CA LYS A 165 13.63 11.30 -2.72
C LYS A 165 14.18 11.83 -4.05
N LYS A 166 13.58 11.43 -5.16
CA LYS A 166 14.00 11.84 -6.52
C LYS A 166 13.25 13.05 -7.04
N ILE A 167 12.02 13.28 -6.54
CA ILE A 167 11.13 14.34 -7.00
C ILE A 167 11.16 15.53 -6.04
N GLY A 168 11.25 15.24 -4.75
CA GLY A 168 11.11 16.22 -3.67
C GLY A 168 12.44 16.77 -3.17
N GLY A 169 12.34 17.57 -2.11
CA GLY A 169 13.50 18.17 -1.44
C GLY A 169 14.20 17.22 -0.47
N MET A 170 15.19 17.78 0.23
CA MET A 170 16.06 17.04 1.18
C MET A 170 15.29 16.39 2.34
N GLU A 171 14.08 16.84 2.62
CA GLU A 171 13.21 16.32 3.68
C GLU A 171 12.87 14.82 3.55
N PHE A 172 13.06 14.23 2.36
CA PHE A 172 12.79 12.83 2.09
C PHE A 172 14.03 11.92 2.18
N TYR A 173 15.24 12.47 2.33
CA TYR A 173 16.48 11.67 2.24
C TYR A 173 16.70 10.74 3.42
N ASP A 174 16.40 11.17 4.65
CA ASP A 174 16.67 10.41 5.88
C ASP A 174 15.48 9.56 6.36
N VAL A 175 14.52 9.29 5.49
CA VAL A 175 13.35 8.52 5.86
C VAL A 175 13.72 7.05 6.01
N GLN A 176 13.67 6.53 7.24
CA GLN A 176 13.75 5.11 7.56
C GLN A 176 12.43 4.66 8.18
N PHE A 177 11.86 3.60 7.64
CA PHE A 177 10.65 3.02 8.19
C PHE A 177 10.99 1.83 9.06
N SER A 178 10.38 1.77 10.23
CA SER A 178 10.53 0.68 11.18
C SER A 178 9.23 0.48 11.97
N TYR A 179 9.15 -0.65 12.66
CA TYR A 179 8.17 -0.91 13.71
C TYR A 179 8.87 -1.61 14.87
N ILE A 180 8.30 -1.46 16.05
CA ILE A 180 8.84 -1.99 17.31
C ILE A 180 7.82 -2.98 17.86
N ASP A 181 8.28 -4.18 18.18
CA ASP A 181 7.48 -5.17 18.90
C ASP A 181 7.29 -4.74 20.36
N ASN A 182 6.05 -4.67 20.84
CA ASN A 182 5.74 -4.20 22.20
C ASN A 182 6.21 -5.15 23.30
N GLU A 183 6.40 -6.44 23.00
CA GLU A 183 6.82 -7.44 23.99
C GLU A 183 8.34 -7.56 24.07
N THR A 184 8.99 -7.66 22.91
CA THR A 184 10.44 -7.88 22.83
C THR A 184 11.23 -6.58 22.79
N LEU A 185 10.58 -5.46 22.49
CA LEU A 185 11.18 -4.16 22.23
C LEU A 185 12.17 -4.16 21.04
N ALA A 186 12.16 -5.22 20.25
CA ALA A 186 12.96 -5.31 19.03
C ALA A 186 12.42 -4.35 17.98
N GLU A 187 13.31 -3.58 17.35
CA GLU A 187 12.98 -2.69 16.24
C GLU A 187 13.36 -3.35 14.91
N GLU A 188 12.38 -3.49 14.03
CA GLU A 188 12.54 -4.05 12.68
C GLU A 188 12.47 -2.96 11.63
N PHE A 189 13.52 -2.88 10.80
CA PHE A 189 13.64 -1.89 9.73
C PHE A 189 13.10 -2.43 8.42
N ILE A 190 12.37 -1.57 7.70
CA ILE A 190 11.78 -1.88 6.40
C ILE A 190 12.69 -1.38 5.29
N SER A 191 13.15 -2.29 4.45
CA SER A 191 13.85 -1.99 3.21
C SER A 191 12.99 -2.32 1.98
N VAL A 192 13.25 -1.66 0.86
CA VAL A 192 12.60 -1.93 -0.42
C VAL A 192 13.66 -2.04 -1.52
N PRO A 193 13.41 -2.83 -2.58
CA PRO A 193 14.40 -3.07 -3.64
C PRO A 193 14.88 -1.79 -4.33
N GLU A 194 14.06 -0.76 -4.35
CA GLU A 194 14.33 0.52 -4.99
C GLU A 194 15.39 1.39 -4.25
N GLN A 195 15.77 1.02 -3.02
CA GLN A 195 16.75 1.77 -2.22
C GLN A 195 18.21 1.57 -2.65
N GLY A 196 18.53 0.42 -3.20
CA GLY A 196 19.91 0.10 -3.56
C GLY A 196 19.99 -0.46 -4.96
N GLY A 197 20.87 -0.08 -5.82
CA GLY A 197 21.03 -0.53 -7.22
C GLY A 197 21.07 -2.06 -7.48
N GLY A 198 20.47 -2.87 -6.61
CA GLY A 198 20.26 -4.31 -6.75
C GLY A 198 19.17 -4.66 -7.75
N LYS A 199 19.03 -5.95 -8.05
CA LYS A 199 17.96 -6.48 -8.90
C LYS A 199 16.60 -6.14 -8.26
N ILE A 200 15.81 -5.33 -8.94
CA ILE A 200 14.51 -4.86 -8.46
C ILE A 200 13.43 -5.91 -8.67
N ILE A 201 13.60 -6.76 -9.68
CA ILE A 201 12.74 -7.91 -9.92
C ILE A 201 13.35 -9.12 -9.21
N PRO A 202 12.68 -9.68 -8.19
CA PRO A 202 13.17 -10.89 -7.52
C PRO A 202 13.35 -12.03 -8.51
N GLU A 203 14.48 -12.71 -8.45
CA GLU A 203 14.68 -13.92 -9.22
C GLU A 203 13.65 -14.97 -8.79
N GLY A 204 12.74 -15.34 -9.67
CA GLY A 204 11.76 -16.38 -9.40
C GLY A 204 10.30 -16.01 -9.58
N LEU A 205 9.93 -14.74 -9.60
CA LEU A 205 8.55 -14.32 -9.87
C LEU A 205 8.03 -14.72 -11.27
N ASN A 206 8.93 -15.05 -12.19
CA ASN A 206 8.60 -15.57 -13.53
C ASN A 206 8.87 -17.07 -13.69
N LYS A 207 9.22 -17.82 -12.63
CA LYS A 207 9.39 -19.26 -12.73
C LYS A 207 8.01 -19.94 -12.77
N PRO A 208 7.74 -20.80 -13.76
CA PRO A 208 6.53 -21.61 -13.75
C PRO A 208 6.54 -22.49 -12.49
N GLY A 209 5.53 -22.38 -11.64
CA GLY A 209 5.37 -23.23 -10.46
C GLY A 209 5.36 -22.56 -9.09
N HIS A 210 5.67 -21.27 -8.96
CA HIS A 210 5.41 -20.56 -7.70
C HIS A 210 3.94 -20.16 -7.61
N VAL A 211 3.16 -21.01 -6.96
CA VAL A 211 1.80 -20.68 -6.50
C VAL A 211 1.96 -19.94 -5.17
N TYR A 212 1.62 -18.67 -5.13
CA TYR A 212 1.41 -17.98 -3.88
C TYR A 212 0.13 -18.54 -3.28
N THR A 213 0.25 -19.40 -2.28
CA THR A 213 -0.89 -19.82 -1.47
C THR A 213 -1.32 -18.61 -0.65
N VAL A 214 -2.43 -18.00 -1.04
CA VAL A 214 -3.22 -17.23 -0.09
C VAL A 214 -3.56 -18.19 1.05
N ALA A 215 -3.11 -17.90 2.27
CA ALA A 215 -3.36 -18.75 3.41
C ALA A 215 -4.87 -19.01 3.51
N ARG A 216 -5.28 -20.25 3.29
CA ARG A 216 -6.64 -20.68 3.56
C ARG A 216 -6.83 -20.59 5.06
N GLY A 217 -7.68 -19.65 5.50
CA GLY A 217 -8.18 -19.70 6.87
C GLY A 217 -8.67 -21.11 7.16
N LYS A 218 -8.16 -21.73 8.19
CA LYS A 218 -8.68 -23.00 8.68
C LYS A 218 -10.13 -22.76 9.10
N SER A 219 -11.07 -23.24 8.31
CA SER A 219 -12.44 -23.44 8.73
C SER A 219 -12.42 -24.54 9.78
N SER A 220 -12.52 -24.17 11.05
CA SER A 220 -12.93 -25.12 12.09
C SER A 220 -14.44 -25.35 11.92
N MET A 221 -14.82 -26.57 11.59
CA MET A 221 -16.19 -27.05 11.81
C MET A 221 -16.54 -27.00 13.29
#